data_504c36e17efcea482e4222fc4d2a69b4
#
_entry.id   504c36e17efcea482e4222fc4d2a69b4
#
_cell.length_a   1.000
_cell.length_b   1.000
_cell.length_c   1.000
_cell.angle_alpha   90.00
_cell.angle_beta   90.00
_cell.angle_gamma   90.00
#
_symmetry.space_group_name_H-M   'P 1'
#
loop_
_entity.id
_entity.type
_entity.pdbx_description
1 polymer ?
#
loop_
_entity_poly.entity_id
_entity_poly.type
_entity_poly.pdbx_seq_one_letter_code
_entity_poly.pdbx_strand_id
1 'polypeptide(L)'
;MILVAAYLPKFRRVLGVILMILFGAIAFIIWQDTQERELEFQRIPISQVQLSHMDVRPGLNSRSFVLTGRLENTAQIFTIISVTIQATIEDCHATECEIVGQETAEISLEIPPKQARDFSLTIPFPTIPKIIGEATWRYAILKVRAR
;
A
#
# COMPACT_ATOMS: atom_id res chain seq x y z
N MET A 1 31.57 6.27 28.52
CA MET A 1 31.20 7.69 28.75
C MET A 1 29.86 7.91 29.48
N ILE A 2 28.97 6.93 29.56
CA ILE A 2 27.64 7.07 30.21
C ILE A 2 27.73 7.09 31.77
N LEU A 3 28.76 6.47 32.36
CA LEU A 3 28.90 6.34 33.83
C LEU A 3 29.33 7.62 34.56
N VAL A 4 29.95 8.59 33.87
CA VAL A 4 30.43 9.84 34.50
C VAL A 4 29.28 10.86 34.73
N ALA A 5 28.20 10.75 33.92
CA ALA A 5 27.05 11.66 34.03
C ALA A 5 26.21 11.44 35.30
N ALA A 6 26.35 10.30 35.97
CA ALA A 6 25.60 9.99 37.20
C ALA A 6 26.07 10.72 38.46
N TYR A 7 27.31 11.22 38.45
CA TYR A 7 27.96 11.76 39.66
C TYR A 7 27.85 13.28 39.87
N LEU A 8 27.46 14.06 38.83
CA LEU A 8 27.37 15.53 38.93
C LEU A 8 25.92 16.02 38.81
N PRO A 9 25.28 16.53 39.87
CA PRO A 9 23.84 16.90 39.84
C PRO A 9 23.50 18.03 38.85
N LYS A 10 24.46 18.88 38.53
CA LYS A 10 24.31 19.95 37.53
C LYS A 10 24.29 19.37 36.11
N PHE A 11 25.05 18.30 35.85
CA PHE A 11 25.12 17.65 34.56
C PHE A 11 23.84 16.86 34.23
N ARG A 12 23.17 16.30 35.23
CA ARG A 12 21.88 15.60 35.07
C ARG A 12 20.77 16.51 34.54
N ARG A 13 20.75 17.78 35.01
CA ARG A 13 19.74 18.76 34.53
C ARG A 13 19.98 19.14 33.07
N VAL A 14 21.24 19.39 32.71
CA VAL A 14 21.62 19.73 31.32
C VAL A 14 21.35 18.56 30.38
N LEU A 15 21.72 17.35 30.79
CA LEU A 15 21.46 16.13 30.02
C LEU A 15 19.94 15.89 29.84
N GLY A 16 19.15 16.11 30.91
CA GLY A 16 17.69 16.00 30.85
C GLY A 16 17.04 16.97 29.84
N VAL A 17 17.52 18.22 29.82
CA VAL A 17 17.04 19.24 28.88
C VAL A 17 17.42 18.86 27.44
N ILE A 18 18.64 18.41 27.20
CA ILE A 18 19.11 17.98 25.88
C ILE A 18 18.27 16.80 25.38
N LEU A 19 18.02 15.79 26.22
CA LEU A 19 17.18 14.64 25.87
C LEU A 19 15.75 15.08 25.57
N MET A 20 15.17 15.97 26.34
CA MET A 20 13.81 16.47 26.10
C MET A 20 13.72 17.21 24.77
N ILE A 21 14.72 18.04 24.41
CA ILE A 21 14.77 18.72 23.10
C ILE A 21 14.90 17.71 21.96
N LEU A 22 15.76 16.69 22.12
CA LEU A 22 15.94 15.64 21.11
C LEU A 22 14.64 14.84 20.89
N PHE A 23 13.98 14.42 21.98
CA PHE A 23 12.68 13.73 21.88
C PHE A 23 11.61 14.61 21.24
N GLY A 24 11.56 15.89 21.61
CA GLY A 24 10.65 16.85 21.01
C GLY A 24 10.89 17.04 19.51
N ALA A 25 12.13 17.14 19.09
CA ALA A 25 12.51 17.25 17.69
C ALA A 25 12.15 15.99 16.89
N ILE A 26 12.43 14.80 17.43
CA ILE A 26 12.07 13.53 16.79
C ILE A 26 10.54 13.40 16.67
N ALA A 27 9.80 13.70 17.73
CA ALA A 27 8.34 13.66 17.72
C ALA A 27 7.76 14.64 16.70
N PHE A 28 8.34 15.83 16.57
CA PHE A 28 7.93 16.83 15.58
C PHE A 28 8.17 16.37 14.15
N ILE A 29 9.33 15.75 13.86
CA ILE A 29 9.66 15.21 12.54
C ILE A 29 8.68 14.08 12.16
N ILE A 30 8.40 13.15 13.09
CA ILE A 30 7.46 12.06 12.87
C ILE A 30 6.05 12.61 12.61
N TRP A 31 5.65 13.64 13.36
CA TRP A 31 4.34 14.26 13.16
C TRP A 31 4.21 14.95 11.79
N GLN A 32 5.25 15.64 11.33
CA GLN A 32 5.28 16.24 9.99
C GLN A 32 5.19 15.18 8.88
N ASP A 33 5.99 14.09 8.98
CA ASP A 33 6.00 13.02 7.99
C ASP A 33 4.62 12.31 7.88
N THR A 34 3.93 12.14 9.01
CA THR A 34 2.57 11.56 9.00
C THR A 34 1.55 12.47 8.31
N GLN A 35 1.63 13.78 8.50
CA GLN A 35 0.72 14.74 7.87
C GLN A 35 0.93 14.78 6.34
N GLU A 36 2.18 14.78 5.89
CA GLU A 36 2.48 14.77 4.45
C GLU A 36 1.98 13.50 3.77
N ARG A 37 2.13 12.35 4.42
CA ARG A 37 1.64 11.06 3.90
C ARG A 37 0.12 11.02 3.76
N GLU A 38 -0.62 11.56 4.71
CA GLU A 38 -2.08 11.63 4.61
C GLU A 38 -2.53 12.52 3.43
N LEU A 39 -1.85 13.64 3.21
CA LEU A 39 -2.12 14.49 2.06
C LEU A 39 -1.85 13.79 0.73
N GLU A 40 -0.82 12.94 0.63
CA GLU A 40 -0.52 12.16 -0.57
C GLU A 40 -1.68 11.23 -0.98
N PHE A 41 -2.41 10.68 0.01
CA PHE A 41 -3.59 9.82 -0.25
C PHE A 41 -4.84 10.59 -0.65
N GLN A 42 -4.89 11.90 -0.42
CA GLN A 42 -6.06 12.73 -0.75
C GLN A 42 -5.92 13.48 -2.08
N ARG A 43 -4.73 13.50 -2.69
CA ARG A 43 -4.45 14.27 -3.92
C ARG A 43 -5.20 13.78 -5.14
N ILE A 44 -5.39 12.46 -5.27
CA ILE A 44 -6.11 11.83 -6.37
C ILE A 44 -7.25 10.99 -5.81
N PRO A 45 -8.51 11.31 -6.15
CA PRO A 45 -9.63 10.43 -5.82
C PRO A 45 -9.54 9.12 -6.62
N ILE A 46 -9.99 8.01 -6.04
CA ILE A 46 -9.95 6.67 -6.65
C ILE A 46 -10.63 6.67 -8.03
N SER A 47 -11.66 7.50 -8.23
CA SER A 47 -12.39 7.63 -9.50
C SER A 47 -11.53 8.11 -10.69
N GLN A 48 -10.36 8.69 -10.41
CA GLN A 48 -9.40 9.13 -11.44
C GLN A 48 -8.32 8.09 -11.75
N VAL A 49 -8.43 6.89 -11.18
CA VAL A 49 -7.53 5.78 -11.45
C VAL A 49 -8.34 4.62 -12.02
N GLN A 50 -7.94 4.13 -13.19
CA GLN A 50 -8.64 3.05 -13.87
C GLN A 50 -7.76 1.82 -14.01
N LEU A 51 -8.36 0.66 -13.74
CA LEU A 51 -7.77 -0.65 -13.97
C LEU A 51 -8.37 -1.24 -15.25
N SER A 52 -7.52 -1.72 -16.14
CA SER A 52 -7.95 -2.35 -17.39
C SER A 52 -7.04 -3.51 -17.75
N HIS A 53 -7.50 -4.38 -18.68
CA HIS A 53 -6.73 -5.52 -19.22
C HIS A 53 -6.17 -6.43 -18.12
N MET A 54 -7.01 -6.69 -17.10
CA MET A 54 -6.62 -7.55 -15.99
C MET A 54 -6.56 -9.00 -16.40
N ASP A 55 -5.43 -9.66 -16.13
CA ASP A 55 -5.19 -11.08 -16.36
C ASP A 55 -4.53 -11.70 -15.14
N VAL A 56 -4.89 -12.93 -14.83
CA VAL A 56 -4.37 -13.69 -13.70
C VAL A 56 -3.81 -15.01 -14.15
N ARG A 57 -2.62 -15.33 -13.71
CA ARG A 57 -1.96 -16.60 -13.96
C ARG A 57 -1.48 -17.23 -12.66
N PRO A 58 -1.43 -18.57 -12.57
CA PRO A 58 -0.80 -19.25 -11.46
C PRO A 58 0.64 -18.75 -11.28
N GLY A 59 1.04 -18.52 -10.04
CA GLY A 59 2.41 -18.13 -9.69
C GLY A 59 3.34 -19.33 -9.54
N LEU A 60 4.50 -19.10 -8.91
CA LEU A 60 5.53 -20.13 -8.71
C LEU A 60 5.10 -21.24 -7.77
N ASN A 61 4.10 -21.01 -6.94
CA ASN A 61 3.55 -22.00 -6.01
C ASN A 61 2.02 -21.94 -6.02
N SER A 62 1.39 -22.98 -5.46
CA SER A 62 -0.08 -23.10 -5.42
C SER A 62 -0.81 -22.05 -4.57
N ARG A 63 -0.06 -21.19 -3.86
CA ARG A 63 -0.61 -20.11 -3.02
C ARG A 63 -0.34 -18.74 -3.58
N SER A 64 0.21 -18.61 -4.77
CA SER A 64 0.51 -17.33 -5.37
C SER A 64 -0.09 -17.23 -6.76
N PHE A 65 -0.52 -16.02 -7.10
CA PHE A 65 -1.01 -15.69 -8.43
C PHE A 65 -0.27 -14.47 -8.95
N VAL A 66 0.05 -14.48 -10.21
CA VAL A 66 0.62 -13.33 -10.91
C VAL A 66 -0.52 -12.57 -11.55
N LEU A 67 -0.73 -11.37 -11.07
CA LEU A 67 -1.71 -10.42 -11.59
C LEU A 67 -1.00 -9.46 -12.53
N THR A 68 -1.48 -9.37 -13.76
CA THR A 68 -1.04 -8.38 -14.73
C THR A 68 -2.20 -7.51 -15.15
N GLY A 69 -1.91 -6.29 -15.54
CA GLY A 69 -2.93 -5.36 -15.95
C GLY A 69 -2.36 -4.01 -16.33
N ARG A 70 -3.24 -3.07 -16.61
CA ARG A 70 -2.90 -1.70 -16.97
C ARG A 70 -3.57 -0.72 -16.01
N LEU A 71 -2.76 0.16 -15.43
CA LEU A 71 -3.18 1.28 -14.60
C LEU A 71 -3.15 2.57 -15.42
N GLU A 72 -4.25 3.30 -15.39
CA GLU A 72 -4.36 4.61 -16.03
C GLU A 72 -4.60 5.71 -15.00
N ASN A 73 -3.84 6.78 -15.11
CA ASN A 73 -3.99 8.00 -14.33
C ASN A 73 -4.74 9.05 -15.16
N THR A 74 -6.00 9.27 -14.88
CA THR A 74 -6.80 10.28 -15.57
C THR A 74 -6.73 11.67 -14.90
N ALA A 75 -5.99 11.80 -13.79
CA ALA A 75 -5.77 13.09 -13.13
C ALA A 75 -5.05 14.09 -14.04
N GLN A 76 -5.25 15.40 -13.75
CA GLN A 76 -4.71 16.47 -14.59
C GLN A 76 -3.30 16.91 -14.16
N ILE A 77 -2.96 16.78 -12.87
CA ILE A 77 -1.80 17.44 -12.27
C ILE A 77 -0.89 16.43 -11.54
N PHE A 78 -1.47 15.51 -10.78
CA PHE A 78 -0.70 14.68 -9.86
C PHE A 78 -0.22 13.37 -10.50
N THR A 79 0.99 12.99 -10.15
CA THR A 79 1.60 11.70 -10.54
C THR A 79 1.27 10.65 -9.49
N ILE A 80 0.72 9.52 -9.89
CA ILE A 80 0.54 8.34 -9.03
C ILE A 80 1.92 7.75 -8.73
N ILE A 81 2.17 7.40 -7.47
CA ILE A 81 3.41 6.73 -7.02
C ILE A 81 3.15 5.33 -6.49
N SER A 82 1.96 5.07 -5.94
CA SER A 82 1.53 3.71 -5.65
C SER A 82 0.01 3.60 -5.59
N VAL A 83 -0.48 2.39 -5.85
CA VAL A 83 -1.92 2.05 -5.78
C VAL A 83 -2.06 0.76 -4.98
N THR A 84 -2.88 0.80 -3.93
CA THR A 84 -3.26 -0.41 -3.19
C THR A 84 -4.52 -0.97 -3.81
N ILE A 85 -4.44 -2.21 -4.28
CA ILE A 85 -5.57 -2.95 -4.82
C ILE A 85 -5.96 -4.10 -3.90
N GLN A 86 -7.22 -4.46 -3.93
CA GLN A 86 -7.75 -5.67 -3.34
C GLN A 86 -8.11 -6.63 -4.48
N ALA A 87 -7.59 -7.84 -4.42
CA ALA A 87 -7.96 -8.93 -5.30
C ALA A 87 -8.81 -9.93 -4.54
N THR A 88 -9.98 -10.24 -5.06
CA THR A 88 -10.93 -11.19 -4.49
C THR A 88 -11.14 -12.33 -5.46
N ILE A 89 -11.05 -13.56 -4.97
CA ILE A 89 -11.37 -14.77 -5.72
C ILE A 89 -12.73 -15.26 -5.26
N GLU A 90 -13.63 -15.45 -6.19
CA GLU A 90 -14.97 -16.02 -5.96
C GLU A 90 -15.07 -17.38 -6.65
N ASP A 91 -15.64 -18.35 -5.96
CA ASP A 91 -16.04 -19.64 -6.51
C ASP A 91 -17.52 -19.57 -6.87
N CYS A 92 -17.83 -19.61 -8.17
CA CYS A 92 -19.18 -19.41 -8.65
C CYS A 92 -19.81 -20.75 -9.10
N HIS A 93 -20.99 -21.05 -8.52
CA HIS A 93 -21.82 -22.20 -8.86
C HIS A 93 -23.19 -21.73 -9.35
N ALA A 94 -23.48 -21.94 -10.61
CA ALA A 94 -24.74 -21.53 -11.23
C ALA A 94 -25.06 -20.03 -11.05
N THR A 95 -25.77 -19.66 -9.99
CA THR A 95 -26.21 -18.27 -9.72
C THR A 95 -25.59 -17.69 -8.44
N GLU A 96 -24.86 -18.49 -7.67
CA GLU A 96 -24.28 -18.07 -6.40
C GLU A 96 -22.74 -18.06 -6.48
N CYS A 97 -22.12 -17.00 -5.99
CA CYS A 97 -20.68 -16.88 -5.89
C CYS A 97 -20.28 -16.69 -4.42
N GLU A 98 -19.32 -17.47 -3.96
CA GLU A 98 -18.76 -17.39 -2.61
C GLU A 98 -17.32 -16.88 -2.65
N ILE A 99 -16.95 -15.96 -1.75
CA ILE A 99 -15.59 -15.48 -1.66
C ILE A 99 -14.73 -16.56 -1.00
N VAL A 100 -13.77 -17.09 -1.74
CA VAL A 100 -12.83 -18.14 -1.29
C VAL A 100 -11.44 -17.62 -1.02
N GLY A 101 -11.15 -16.37 -1.40
CA GLY A 101 -9.87 -15.72 -1.11
C GLY A 101 -9.94 -14.21 -1.34
N GLN A 102 -9.28 -13.47 -0.47
CA GLN A 102 -9.21 -12.01 -0.57
C GLN A 102 -7.87 -11.53 -0.04
N GLU A 103 -7.15 -10.77 -0.85
CA GLU A 103 -5.85 -10.23 -0.49
C GLU A 103 -5.66 -8.82 -0.99
N THR A 104 -4.82 -8.08 -0.29
CA THR A 104 -4.43 -6.72 -0.68
C THR A 104 -2.97 -6.69 -1.11
N ALA A 105 -2.70 -5.91 -2.14
CA ALA A 105 -1.35 -5.73 -2.63
C ALA A 105 -1.11 -4.29 -3.10
N GLU A 106 0.12 -3.82 -2.95
CA GLU A 106 0.53 -2.50 -3.40
C GLU A 106 1.30 -2.58 -4.71
N ILE A 107 0.84 -1.84 -5.68
CA ILE A 107 1.52 -1.63 -6.97
C ILE A 107 2.31 -0.33 -6.86
N SER A 108 3.63 -0.43 -6.75
CA SER A 108 4.54 0.72 -6.75
C SER A 108 4.93 1.03 -8.19
N LEU A 109 4.30 2.04 -8.78
CA LEU A 109 4.49 2.40 -10.18
C LEU A 109 4.25 3.90 -10.37
N GLU A 110 5.23 4.59 -10.91
CA GLU A 110 5.11 6.02 -11.20
C GLU A 110 4.33 6.24 -12.51
N ILE A 111 3.14 6.84 -12.41
CA ILE A 111 2.27 7.10 -13.55
C ILE A 111 1.97 8.61 -13.60
N PRO A 112 2.60 9.35 -14.53
CA PRO A 112 2.31 10.76 -14.75
C PRO A 112 0.84 11.02 -15.11
N PRO A 113 0.38 12.27 -15.00
CA PRO A 113 -0.98 12.65 -15.41
C PRO A 113 -1.28 12.23 -16.85
N LYS A 114 -2.50 11.74 -17.09
CA LYS A 114 -3.00 11.34 -18.42
C LYS A 114 -2.19 10.23 -19.10
N GLN A 115 -1.48 9.43 -18.32
CA GLN A 115 -0.72 8.30 -18.83
C GLN A 115 -1.22 6.99 -18.21
N ALA A 116 -0.91 5.90 -18.92
CA ALA A 116 -1.17 4.55 -18.47
C ALA A 116 0.11 3.73 -18.51
N ARG A 117 0.25 2.79 -17.58
CA ARG A 117 1.36 1.85 -17.53
C ARG A 117 0.89 0.44 -17.20
N ASP A 118 1.54 -0.52 -17.80
CA ASP A 118 1.31 -1.92 -17.51
C ASP A 118 2.07 -2.30 -16.23
N PHE A 119 1.48 -3.21 -15.45
CA PHE A 119 2.08 -3.73 -14.23
C PHE A 119 2.00 -5.25 -14.17
N SER A 120 2.89 -5.83 -13.37
CA SER A 120 2.87 -7.24 -13.02
C SER A 120 3.19 -7.37 -11.54
N LEU A 121 2.36 -8.09 -10.81
CA LEU A 121 2.42 -8.21 -9.37
C LEU A 121 2.14 -9.65 -8.96
N THR A 122 2.92 -10.19 -8.02
CA THR A 122 2.63 -11.49 -7.42
C THR A 122 1.88 -11.30 -6.11
N ILE A 123 0.69 -11.89 -6.00
CA ILE A 123 -0.13 -11.85 -4.79
C ILE A 123 -0.08 -13.22 -4.12
N PRO A 124 0.46 -13.30 -2.89
CA PRO A 124 0.42 -14.52 -2.10
C PRO A 124 -0.90 -14.62 -1.34
N PHE A 125 -1.53 -15.77 -1.33
CA PHE A 125 -2.69 -16.07 -0.48
C PHE A 125 -2.24 -16.92 0.71
N PRO A 126 -2.62 -16.58 1.96
CA PRO A 126 -2.23 -17.34 3.16
C PRO A 126 -2.75 -18.78 3.13
N THR A 127 -3.95 -18.94 2.61
CA THR A 127 -4.59 -20.24 2.37
C THR A 127 -4.76 -20.47 0.88
N ILE A 128 -4.67 -21.74 0.45
CA ILE A 128 -4.97 -22.10 -0.95
C ILE A 128 -6.48 -21.95 -1.14
N PRO A 129 -6.94 -21.09 -2.05
CA PRO A 129 -8.36 -20.98 -2.35
C PRO A 129 -8.86 -22.33 -2.88
N LYS A 130 -9.90 -22.89 -2.24
CA LYS A 130 -10.53 -24.12 -2.68
C LYS A 130 -11.63 -23.75 -3.68
N ILE A 131 -11.38 -23.95 -4.95
CA ILE A 131 -12.29 -23.67 -6.05
C ILE A 131 -12.85 -25.00 -6.53
N ILE A 132 -14.17 -25.11 -6.56
CA ILE A 132 -14.90 -26.30 -7.02
C ILE A 132 -15.67 -25.97 -8.31
N GLY A 133 -16.20 -24.76 -8.43
CA GLY A 133 -16.90 -24.24 -9.60
C GLY A 133 -15.99 -23.43 -10.53
N GLU A 134 -16.47 -22.28 -10.95
CA GLU A 134 -15.74 -21.36 -11.82
C GLU A 134 -15.11 -20.22 -11.02
N ALA A 135 -13.79 -20.06 -11.15
CA ALA A 135 -13.06 -18.98 -10.50
C ALA A 135 -13.34 -17.63 -11.16
N THR A 136 -13.93 -16.72 -10.43
CA THR A 136 -14.14 -15.34 -10.88
C THR A 136 -13.27 -14.39 -10.05
N TRP A 137 -12.65 -13.43 -10.72
CA TRP A 137 -11.77 -12.46 -10.07
C TRP A 137 -12.42 -11.08 -10.06
N ARG A 138 -12.39 -10.45 -8.89
CA ARG A 138 -12.78 -9.04 -8.72
C ARG A 138 -11.63 -8.22 -8.19
N TYR A 139 -11.54 -6.99 -8.65
CA TYR A 139 -10.51 -6.06 -8.26
C TYR A 139 -11.13 -4.75 -7.80
N ALA A 140 -10.63 -4.24 -6.67
CA ALA A 140 -11.02 -2.94 -6.15
C ALA A 140 -9.77 -2.12 -5.82
N ILE A 141 -9.78 -0.85 -6.17
CA ILE A 141 -8.75 0.10 -5.73
C ILE A 141 -9.15 0.59 -4.34
N LEU A 142 -8.28 0.38 -3.35
CA LEU A 142 -8.52 0.80 -1.97
C LEU A 142 -7.91 2.16 -1.67
N LYS A 143 -6.68 2.39 -2.14
CA LYS A 143 -5.93 3.62 -1.86
C LYS A 143 -5.07 3.99 -3.06
N VAL A 144 -4.89 5.28 -3.25
CA VAL A 144 -4.00 5.86 -4.26
C VAL A 144 -3.08 6.85 -3.56
N ARG A 145 -1.78 6.71 -3.77
CA ARG A 145 -0.79 7.67 -3.28
C ARG A 145 -0.22 8.45 -4.47
N ALA A 146 -0.18 9.77 -4.34
CA ALA A 146 0.22 10.66 -5.41
C ALA A 146 1.05 11.85 -4.91
N ARG A 147 1.89 12.37 -5.77
CA ARG A 147 2.72 13.56 -5.54
C ARG A 147 2.52 14.63 -6.60
#